data_98ecfc35af7709de5e55915bd265b789
#
_entry.id   98ecfc35af7709de5e55915bd265b789
#
_cell.length_a   1.000
_cell.length_b   1.000
_cell.length_c   1.000
_cell.angle_alpha   90.00
_cell.angle_beta   90.00
_cell.angle_gamma   90.00
#
_symmetry.space_group_name_H-M   'P 1'
#
loop_
_entity.id
_entity.type
_entity.pdbx_description
1 polymer ?
#
loop_
_entity_poly.entity_id
_entity_poly.type
_entity_poly.pdbx_seq_one_letter_code
_entity_poly.pdbx_strand_id
1 'polypeptide(L)'
;MIDNIYVFDDIIEKPYQELIKETLVGGDKPPTVDEPQEPFPWYYISDITDADHEATFQGRFGFTHQYVTPEDGIVCDFHNLFLGVIQNSCRKLKIKEIDVLNGRSFLSTPTNIPKDDVDSPHVDLVVPHFVMLYYVCDSDGDTIIYNEKTKFAACYPDSEMNFTIKKKVSPKQGRVVLFDGIHWHTAEQPNHNLRCIVNYDLRDLSKVYPGVRI
;
A
#
# COMPACT_ATOMS: atom_id res chain seq x y z
N MET A 1 -13.86 9.12 -7.88
CA MET A 1 -12.43 9.09 -8.28
C MET A 1 -11.78 10.40 -7.89
N ILE A 2 -10.57 10.39 -7.41
CA ILE A 2 -9.82 11.60 -7.08
C ILE A 2 -9.02 12.03 -8.31
N ASP A 3 -9.00 13.35 -8.59
CA ASP A 3 -8.49 13.83 -9.89
C ASP A 3 -6.97 13.95 -9.97
N ASN A 4 -6.31 13.94 -8.81
CA ASN A 4 -4.87 14.17 -8.68
C ASN A 4 -4.20 13.11 -7.80
N ILE A 5 -2.86 13.07 -7.87
CA ILE A 5 -2.04 12.35 -6.90
C ILE A 5 -1.71 13.31 -5.76
N TYR A 6 -2.20 13.02 -4.58
CA TYR A 6 -1.94 13.80 -3.37
C TYR A 6 -0.87 13.13 -2.54
N VAL A 7 0.03 13.92 -1.99
CA VAL A 7 1.08 13.48 -1.07
C VAL A 7 1.02 14.38 0.15
N PHE A 8 0.86 13.80 1.33
CA PHE A 8 0.82 14.51 2.59
C PHE A 8 1.85 13.91 3.55
N ASP A 9 2.73 14.74 4.07
CA ASP A 9 3.63 14.36 5.16
C ASP A 9 2.92 14.55 6.50
N ASP A 10 3.34 13.78 7.49
CA ASP A 10 2.86 13.88 8.87
C ASP A 10 1.31 13.87 8.96
N ILE A 11 0.69 12.90 8.28
CA ILE A 11 -0.77 12.76 8.25
C ILE A 11 -1.37 12.48 9.63
N ILE A 12 -0.57 11.93 10.53
CA ILE A 12 -0.84 11.71 11.95
C ILE A 12 0.33 12.23 12.78
N GLU A 13 0.12 12.48 14.07
CA GLU A 13 1.13 12.98 15.00
C GLU A 13 2.30 12.00 15.18
N LYS A 14 3.50 12.53 15.42
CA LYS A 14 4.74 11.74 15.55
C LYS A 14 4.64 10.57 16.54
N PRO A 15 4.12 10.73 17.77
CA PRO A 15 3.99 9.60 18.69
C PRO A 15 3.15 8.45 18.11
N TYR A 16 2.15 8.77 17.31
CA TYR A 16 1.32 7.74 16.68
C TYR A 16 2.03 7.10 15.48
N GLN A 17 2.85 7.85 14.75
CA GLN A 17 3.72 7.28 13.71
C GLN A 17 4.71 6.27 14.31
N GLU A 18 5.34 6.60 15.46
CA GLU A 18 6.24 5.69 16.16
C GLU A 18 5.51 4.44 16.65
N LEU A 19 4.33 4.58 17.25
CA LEU A 19 3.53 3.44 17.66
C LEU A 19 3.24 2.47 16.50
N ILE A 20 2.84 2.99 15.33
CA ILE A 20 2.62 2.16 14.14
C ILE A 20 3.92 1.48 13.70
N LYS A 21 5.02 2.22 13.66
CA LYS A 21 6.33 1.68 13.28
C LYS A 21 6.80 0.59 14.24
N GLU A 22 6.77 0.85 15.54
CA GLU A 22 7.15 -0.13 16.56
C GLU A 22 6.28 -1.39 16.50
N THR A 23 4.98 -1.23 16.23
CA THR A 23 4.08 -2.37 16.08
C THR A 23 4.42 -3.23 14.87
N LEU A 24 4.70 -2.61 13.70
CA LEU A 24 4.87 -3.36 12.45
C LEU A 24 6.31 -3.84 12.23
N VAL A 25 7.30 -3.01 12.52
CA VAL A 25 8.71 -3.33 12.24
C VAL A 25 9.56 -3.53 13.47
N GLY A 26 8.98 -3.38 14.66
CA GLY A 26 9.67 -3.49 15.94
C GLY A 26 10.36 -2.20 16.37
N GLY A 27 10.68 -2.14 17.65
CA GLY A 27 11.44 -1.05 18.26
C GLY A 27 12.95 -1.28 18.15
N ASP A 28 13.72 -0.33 18.69
CA ASP A 28 15.19 -0.36 18.69
C ASP A 28 15.79 -1.46 19.58
N LYS A 29 14.96 -2.11 20.38
CA LYS A 29 15.37 -3.18 21.30
C LYS A 29 14.62 -4.46 21.01
N PRO A 30 15.31 -5.61 20.99
CA PRO A 30 14.63 -6.88 20.91
C PRO A 30 13.77 -7.11 22.15
N PRO A 31 12.64 -7.83 22.05
CA PRO A 31 11.85 -8.20 23.21
C PRO A 31 12.68 -9.03 24.18
N THR A 32 12.50 -8.78 25.48
CA THR A 32 13.15 -9.52 26.55
C THR A 32 12.19 -10.46 27.26
N VAL A 33 12.71 -11.37 28.08
CA VAL A 33 11.88 -12.30 28.89
C VAL A 33 10.99 -11.52 29.87
N ASP A 34 11.48 -10.38 30.35
CA ASP A 34 10.77 -9.53 31.32
C ASP A 34 9.79 -8.54 30.66
N GLU A 35 10.00 -8.26 29.36
CA GLU A 35 9.13 -7.41 28.55
C GLU A 35 8.82 -8.13 27.21
N PRO A 36 8.01 -9.18 27.24
CA PRO A 36 7.64 -9.90 26.03
C PRO A 36 6.72 -9.03 25.17
N GLN A 37 7.15 -8.73 23.96
CA GLN A 37 6.31 -8.17 22.91
C GLN A 37 5.84 -9.31 22.03
N GLU A 38 4.55 -9.41 21.81
CA GLU A 38 4.05 -10.29 20.75
C GLU A 38 4.45 -9.71 19.40
N PRO A 39 5.19 -10.47 18.59
CA PRO A 39 5.60 -9.97 17.27
C PRO A 39 4.38 -9.76 16.39
N PHE A 40 4.40 -8.72 15.56
CA PHE A 40 3.38 -8.54 14.54
C PHE A 40 3.37 -9.75 13.59
N PRO A 41 2.21 -10.33 13.29
CA PRO A 41 2.10 -11.58 12.54
C PRO A 41 2.28 -11.35 11.03
N TRP A 42 3.51 -11.31 10.58
CA TRP A 42 3.86 -11.27 9.17
C TRP A 42 3.76 -12.64 8.50
N TYR A 43 3.12 -12.69 7.35
CA TYR A 43 3.02 -13.88 6.51
C TYR A 43 3.98 -13.77 5.33
N TYR A 44 4.86 -14.73 5.19
CA TYR A 44 5.80 -14.80 4.07
C TYR A 44 5.08 -15.01 2.74
N ILE A 45 5.48 -14.26 1.72
CA ILE A 45 5.09 -14.47 0.33
C ILE A 45 6.36 -14.58 -0.54
N SER A 46 6.37 -15.56 -1.42
CA SER A 46 7.55 -15.86 -2.26
C SER A 46 7.78 -14.83 -3.36
N ASP A 47 6.70 -14.17 -3.80
CA ASP A 47 6.74 -13.07 -4.75
C ASP A 47 5.75 -11.98 -4.31
N ILE A 48 6.29 -10.81 -3.94
CA ILE A 48 5.48 -9.67 -3.47
C ILE A 48 4.73 -8.98 -4.62
N THR A 49 5.11 -9.27 -5.86
CA THR A 49 4.47 -8.70 -7.03
C THR A 49 3.19 -9.43 -7.42
N ASP A 50 2.98 -10.62 -6.83
CA ASP A 50 1.85 -11.53 -7.07
C ASP A 50 1.44 -11.57 -8.54
N ALA A 51 2.41 -11.71 -9.38
CA ALA A 51 2.10 -12.07 -10.74
C ALA A 51 1.77 -13.56 -10.72
N ASP A 52 0.51 -13.91 -10.95
CA ASP A 52 0.05 -15.27 -11.35
C ASP A 52 0.76 -15.75 -12.64
N HIS A 53 1.83 -15.10 -12.97
CA HIS A 53 2.70 -15.50 -14.05
C HIS A 53 3.66 -16.54 -13.48
N GLU A 54 4.00 -17.52 -14.28
CA GLU A 54 5.13 -18.43 -14.11
C GLU A 54 6.42 -17.62 -13.84
N ALA A 55 6.32 -16.76 -12.84
CA ALA A 55 7.31 -15.80 -12.48
C ALA A 55 8.52 -16.57 -12.05
N THR A 56 9.46 -16.51 -12.86
CA THR A 56 10.84 -16.67 -12.48
C THR A 56 11.00 -16.09 -11.09
N PHE A 57 11.34 -16.96 -10.16
CA PHE A 57 11.65 -16.63 -8.77
C PHE A 57 12.80 -15.60 -8.77
N GLN A 58 12.46 -14.32 -8.82
CA GLN A 58 13.44 -13.25 -9.01
C GLN A 58 13.93 -12.66 -7.69
N GLY A 59 13.66 -13.34 -6.57
CA GLY A 59 14.07 -12.87 -5.26
C GLY A 59 13.25 -11.68 -4.72
N ARG A 60 12.06 -11.46 -5.27
CA ARG A 60 11.10 -10.43 -4.83
C ARG A 60 10.18 -10.93 -3.72
N PHE A 61 10.70 -11.72 -2.82
CA PHE A 61 9.94 -12.17 -1.66
C PHE A 61 9.67 -11.01 -0.69
N GLY A 62 8.64 -11.16 0.12
CA GLY A 62 8.30 -10.22 1.16
C GLY A 62 7.36 -10.80 2.18
N PHE A 63 6.74 -9.92 2.94
CA PHE A 63 5.79 -10.29 3.96
C PHE A 63 4.55 -9.43 3.83
N THR A 64 3.40 -10.03 4.12
CA THR A 64 2.12 -9.33 4.10
C THR A 64 1.32 -9.62 5.35
N HIS A 65 0.39 -8.73 5.68
CA HIS A 65 -0.65 -8.97 6.66
C HIS A 65 -1.96 -8.32 6.20
N GLN A 66 -3.04 -9.09 6.15
CA GLN A 66 -4.34 -8.65 5.69
C GLN A 66 -5.19 -8.17 6.86
N TYR A 67 -5.83 -7.01 6.72
CA TYR A 67 -6.72 -6.40 7.72
C TYR A 67 -8.18 -6.42 7.31
N VAL A 68 -8.41 -6.16 6.03
CA VAL A 68 -9.74 -6.09 5.41
C VAL A 68 -9.68 -6.79 4.08
N THR A 69 -10.66 -7.66 3.81
CA THR A 69 -10.81 -8.32 2.50
C THR A 69 -12.10 -7.86 1.83
N PRO A 70 -12.18 -7.90 0.49
CA PRO A 70 -13.44 -7.59 -0.22
C PRO A 70 -14.58 -8.53 0.14
N GLU A 71 -14.28 -9.78 0.50
CA GLU A 71 -15.26 -10.84 0.78
C GLU A 71 -15.79 -10.79 2.21
N ASP A 72 -14.89 -10.65 3.19
CA ASP A 72 -15.21 -10.84 4.60
C ASP A 72 -15.23 -9.53 5.41
N GLY A 73 -14.82 -8.40 4.80
CA GLY A 73 -14.66 -7.13 5.49
C GLY A 73 -13.46 -7.14 6.44
N ILE A 74 -13.63 -6.63 7.66
CA ILE A 74 -12.55 -6.58 8.66
C ILE A 74 -12.26 -7.99 9.18
N VAL A 75 -11.05 -8.48 8.95
CA VAL A 75 -10.58 -9.81 9.35
C VAL A 75 -9.52 -9.77 10.46
N CYS A 76 -9.06 -8.57 10.83
CA CYS A 76 -8.02 -8.41 11.84
C CYS A 76 -8.17 -7.10 12.61
N ASP A 77 -8.05 -7.14 13.94
CA ASP A 77 -8.18 -6.00 14.85
C ASP A 77 -7.08 -4.95 14.67
N PHE A 78 -5.93 -5.31 14.09
CA PHE A 78 -4.91 -4.33 13.69
C PHE A 78 -5.40 -3.27 12.71
N HIS A 79 -6.55 -3.50 12.04
CA HIS A 79 -7.23 -2.46 11.26
C HIS A 79 -7.45 -1.17 12.08
N ASN A 80 -7.78 -1.31 13.36
CA ASN A 80 -8.06 -0.17 14.25
C ASN A 80 -6.85 0.76 14.42
N LEU A 81 -5.63 0.24 14.27
CA LEU A 81 -4.39 1.01 14.33
C LEU A 81 -4.29 2.04 13.19
N PHE A 82 -5.02 1.87 12.10
CA PHE A 82 -4.93 2.73 10.91
C PHE A 82 -6.12 3.68 10.75
N LEU A 83 -7.13 3.62 11.64
CA LEU A 83 -8.31 4.49 11.53
C LEU A 83 -7.95 5.97 11.52
N GLY A 84 -6.97 6.40 12.33
CA GLY A 84 -6.50 7.79 12.35
C GLY A 84 -5.87 8.22 11.01
N VAL A 85 -5.12 7.33 10.37
CA VAL A 85 -4.53 7.56 9.03
C VAL A 85 -5.63 7.71 7.98
N ILE A 86 -6.59 6.78 7.96
CA ILE A 86 -7.73 6.77 7.03
C ILE A 86 -8.56 8.05 7.21
N GLN A 87 -8.97 8.37 8.43
CA GLN A 87 -9.83 9.52 8.72
C GLN A 87 -9.16 10.85 8.35
N ASN A 88 -7.88 11.02 8.68
CA ASN A 88 -7.16 12.25 8.34
C ASN A 88 -6.94 12.39 6.83
N SER A 89 -6.67 11.28 6.13
CA SER A 89 -6.57 11.25 4.67
C SER A 89 -7.89 11.66 4.00
N CYS A 90 -9.01 11.09 4.44
CA CYS A 90 -10.34 11.45 3.96
C CYS A 90 -10.69 12.93 4.26
N ARG A 91 -10.33 13.42 5.44
CA ARG A 91 -10.52 14.84 5.81
C ARG A 91 -9.74 15.78 4.90
N LYS A 92 -8.49 15.45 4.55
CA LYS A 92 -7.67 16.23 3.60
C LYS A 92 -8.31 16.30 2.21
N LEU A 93 -8.96 15.22 1.77
CA LEU A 93 -9.67 15.16 0.49
C LEU A 93 -11.13 15.64 0.56
N LYS A 94 -11.62 16.04 1.76
CA LYS A 94 -13.02 16.41 2.02
C LYS A 94 -14.02 15.29 1.71
N ILE A 95 -13.58 14.04 1.76
CA ILE A 95 -14.44 12.87 1.65
C ILE A 95 -15.12 12.66 3.00
N LYS A 96 -16.44 12.52 3.00
CA LYS A 96 -17.25 12.43 4.22
C LYS A 96 -17.58 10.98 4.60
N GLU A 97 -17.72 10.12 3.61
CA GLU A 97 -18.23 8.78 3.78
C GLU A 97 -17.48 7.84 2.84
N ILE A 98 -16.95 6.77 3.40
CA ILE A 98 -16.14 5.79 2.66
C ILE A 98 -16.60 4.38 2.95
N ASP A 99 -16.34 3.53 1.99
CA ASP A 99 -16.30 2.09 2.13
C ASP A 99 -14.84 1.63 2.06
N VAL A 100 -14.44 0.74 2.95
CA VAL A 100 -13.10 0.13 2.96
C VAL A 100 -13.21 -1.20 2.23
N LEU A 101 -12.70 -1.25 1.01
CA LEU A 101 -12.81 -2.43 0.15
C LEU A 101 -11.72 -3.46 0.45
N ASN A 102 -10.52 -3.00 0.78
CA ASN A 102 -9.38 -3.85 1.06
C ASN A 102 -8.39 -3.11 1.96
N GLY A 103 -7.61 -3.83 2.76
CA GLY A 103 -6.61 -3.24 3.64
C GLY A 103 -5.55 -4.25 4.02
N ARG A 104 -4.28 -3.92 3.75
CA ARG A 104 -3.15 -4.81 3.99
C ARG A 104 -1.86 -4.04 4.22
N SER A 105 -0.89 -4.69 4.82
CA SER A 105 0.48 -4.17 4.87
C SER A 105 1.43 -5.07 4.12
N PHE A 106 2.52 -4.46 3.66
CA PHE A 106 3.64 -5.16 3.03
C PHE A 106 4.95 -4.73 3.67
N LEU A 107 5.84 -5.71 3.84
CA LEU A 107 7.20 -5.51 4.29
C LEU A 107 8.15 -6.14 3.28
N SER A 108 8.98 -5.31 2.65
CA SER A 108 10.08 -5.75 1.79
C SER A 108 11.41 -5.49 2.48
N THR A 109 12.32 -6.44 2.38
CA THR A 109 13.69 -6.31 2.86
C THR A 109 14.60 -5.80 1.75
N PRO A 110 15.78 -5.22 2.07
CA PRO A 110 16.75 -4.82 1.08
C PRO A 110 17.13 -5.98 0.13
N THR A 111 17.18 -5.67 -1.14
CA THR A 111 17.55 -6.60 -2.22
C THR A 111 18.70 -6.00 -3.04
N ASN A 112 19.28 -6.80 -3.93
CA ASN A 112 20.26 -6.32 -4.92
C ASN A 112 19.64 -6.12 -6.31
N ILE A 113 18.32 -5.95 -6.37
CA ILE A 113 17.59 -5.73 -7.62
C ILE A 113 17.88 -4.30 -8.11
N PRO A 114 18.27 -4.10 -9.39
CA PRO A 114 18.47 -2.78 -9.95
C PRO A 114 17.22 -1.89 -9.84
N LYS A 115 17.40 -0.59 -9.63
CA LYS A 115 16.28 0.37 -9.45
C LYS A 115 15.39 0.55 -10.67
N ASP A 116 15.87 0.22 -11.85
CA ASP A 116 15.12 0.23 -13.11
C ASP A 116 14.35 -1.08 -13.35
N ASP A 117 14.67 -2.13 -12.60
CA ASP A 117 13.94 -3.40 -12.59
C ASP A 117 12.86 -3.35 -11.52
N VAL A 118 11.74 -2.69 -11.83
CA VAL A 118 10.62 -2.49 -10.93
C VAL A 118 9.71 -3.72 -10.85
N ASP A 119 8.88 -3.78 -9.82
CA ASP A 119 7.84 -4.79 -9.69
C ASP A 119 6.82 -4.69 -10.83
N SER A 120 6.05 -5.75 -11.07
CA SER A 120 5.04 -5.75 -12.12
C SER A 120 4.01 -4.64 -11.91
N PRO A 121 3.73 -3.78 -12.91
CA PRO A 121 2.65 -2.82 -12.84
C PRO A 121 1.30 -3.51 -12.63
N HIS A 122 0.50 -2.97 -11.73
CA HIS A 122 -0.81 -3.53 -11.38
C HIS A 122 -1.80 -2.45 -10.96
N VAL A 123 -3.04 -2.85 -10.79
CA VAL A 123 -4.06 -2.14 -10.01
C VAL A 123 -4.58 -3.09 -8.92
N ASP A 124 -4.90 -2.55 -7.75
CA ASP A 124 -5.26 -3.39 -6.60
C ASP A 124 -6.59 -4.12 -6.78
N LEU A 125 -7.59 -3.46 -7.38
CA LEU A 125 -8.94 -4.00 -7.56
C LEU A 125 -9.50 -3.67 -8.95
N VAL A 126 -10.36 -4.55 -9.47
CA VAL A 126 -11.09 -4.36 -10.74
C VAL A 126 -12.39 -3.57 -10.58
N VAL A 127 -12.55 -2.82 -9.50
CA VAL A 127 -13.69 -1.94 -9.24
C VAL A 127 -13.20 -0.51 -8.96
N PRO A 128 -14.05 0.52 -9.18
CA PRO A 128 -13.67 1.90 -8.89
C PRO A 128 -13.34 2.09 -7.41
N HIS A 129 -12.12 2.56 -7.13
CA HIS A 129 -11.61 2.85 -5.80
C HIS A 129 -10.54 3.96 -5.87
N PHE A 130 -10.09 4.42 -4.74
CA PHE A 130 -8.84 5.16 -4.64
C PHE A 130 -7.89 4.45 -3.68
N VAL A 131 -6.62 4.50 -3.99
CA VAL A 131 -5.56 3.92 -3.19
C VAL A 131 -5.12 4.92 -2.14
N MET A 132 -5.01 4.47 -0.89
CA MET A 132 -4.35 5.17 0.19
C MET A 132 -3.16 4.35 0.65
N LEU A 133 -1.96 4.83 0.40
CA LEU A 133 -0.73 4.15 0.76
C LEU A 133 0.02 4.98 1.81
N TYR A 134 0.16 4.42 3.03
CA TYR A 134 0.87 5.02 4.14
C TYR A 134 2.25 4.39 4.30
N TYR A 135 3.30 5.21 4.41
CA TYR A 135 4.66 4.75 4.63
C TYR A 135 4.98 4.73 6.12
N VAL A 136 5.33 3.54 6.62
CA VAL A 136 5.59 3.26 8.03
C VAL A 136 7.00 3.73 8.42
N CYS A 137 7.94 3.66 7.49
CA CYS A 137 9.33 4.08 7.67
C CYS A 137 9.89 4.73 6.40
N ASP A 138 11.04 5.39 6.55
CA ASP A 138 11.80 5.87 5.41
C ASP A 138 12.39 4.69 4.65
N SER A 139 12.38 4.76 3.33
CA SER A 139 12.95 3.72 2.46
C SER A 139 13.43 4.31 1.15
N ASP A 140 14.26 3.56 0.46
CA ASP A 140 14.76 3.86 -0.87
C ASP A 140 14.02 3.10 -2.00
N GLY A 141 12.92 2.42 -1.67
CA GLY A 141 12.01 1.77 -2.64
C GLY A 141 10.83 2.65 -2.99
N ASP A 142 10.91 3.42 -4.07
CA ASP A 142 9.88 4.38 -4.48
C ASP A 142 8.58 3.68 -4.94
N THR A 143 7.45 4.34 -4.71
CA THR A 143 6.19 3.99 -5.39
C THR A 143 6.10 4.76 -6.71
N ILE A 144 5.81 4.06 -7.80
CA ILE A 144 5.69 4.62 -9.15
C ILE A 144 4.23 4.55 -9.58
N ILE A 145 3.68 5.69 -10.00
CA ILE A 145 2.33 5.81 -10.53
C ILE A 145 2.45 6.23 -12.00
N TYR A 146 1.76 5.53 -12.89
CA TYR A 146 1.83 5.73 -14.33
C TYR A 146 0.72 6.64 -14.85
N ASN A 147 0.91 7.20 -16.04
CA ASN A 147 -0.12 7.97 -16.74
C ASN A 147 -1.23 7.06 -17.27
N GLU A 148 -0.86 5.85 -17.63
CA GLU A 148 -1.75 4.86 -18.21
C GLU A 148 -2.78 4.40 -17.18
N LYS A 149 -3.98 4.07 -17.68
CA LYS A 149 -5.15 3.76 -16.86
C LYS A 149 -5.75 2.44 -17.26
N THR A 150 -6.20 1.68 -16.27
CA THR A 150 -6.98 0.47 -16.49
C THR A 150 -8.42 0.81 -16.90
N LYS A 151 -9.08 -0.18 -17.51
CA LYS A 151 -10.55 -0.20 -17.70
C LYS A 151 -11.24 -1.06 -16.63
N PHE A 152 -10.54 -1.41 -15.56
CA PHE A 152 -10.98 -2.34 -14.52
C PHE A 152 -11.38 -3.74 -15.05
N ALA A 153 -10.72 -4.16 -16.12
CA ALA A 153 -10.96 -5.49 -16.72
C ALA A 153 -10.05 -6.58 -16.10
N ALA A 154 -8.86 -6.18 -15.65
CA ALA A 154 -7.86 -7.04 -15.01
C ALA A 154 -6.98 -6.23 -14.06
N CYS A 155 -6.38 -6.91 -13.08
CA CYS A 155 -5.43 -6.30 -12.15
C CYS A 155 -4.03 -6.14 -12.76
N TYR A 156 -3.72 -6.87 -13.80
CA TYR A 156 -2.42 -6.81 -14.51
C TYR A 156 -2.61 -6.35 -15.95
N PRO A 157 -1.65 -5.62 -16.50
CA PRO A 157 -1.73 -5.12 -17.87
C PRO A 157 -1.42 -6.21 -18.89
N ASP A 158 -1.83 -5.96 -20.13
CA ASP A 158 -1.37 -6.75 -21.26
C ASP A 158 0.15 -6.60 -21.44
N SER A 159 0.82 -7.66 -21.88
CA SER A 159 2.30 -7.73 -21.99
C SER A 159 2.92 -6.69 -22.95
N GLU A 160 2.13 -6.10 -23.83
CA GLU A 160 2.58 -5.08 -24.80
C GLU A 160 2.39 -3.64 -24.33
N MET A 161 1.86 -3.43 -23.10
CA MET A 161 1.57 -2.09 -22.60
C MET A 161 2.87 -1.35 -22.24
N ASN A 162 3.03 -0.16 -22.83
CA ASN A 162 4.13 0.74 -22.47
C ASN A 162 3.66 1.73 -21.42
N PHE A 163 4.50 1.95 -20.41
CA PHE A 163 4.20 2.81 -19.29
C PHE A 163 5.05 4.08 -19.30
N THR A 164 4.40 5.20 -18.96
CA THR A 164 5.07 6.49 -18.75
C THR A 164 4.84 6.96 -17.33
N ILE A 165 5.91 7.35 -16.64
CA ILE A 165 5.84 7.73 -15.23
C ILE A 165 5.07 9.05 -15.09
N LYS A 166 4.00 9.03 -14.32
CA LYS A 166 3.27 10.22 -13.91
C LYS A 166 3.86 10.82 -12.63
N LYS A 167 4.21 9.97 -11.67
CA LYS A 167 4.81 10.38 -10.40
C LYS A 167 5.59 9.26 -9.76
N LYS A 168 6.74 9.59 -9.17
CA LYS A 168 7.46 8.77 -8.19
C LYS A 168 7.28 9.39 -6.81
N VAL A 169 7.08 8.56 -5.80
CA VAL A 169 6.91 8.98 -4.41
C VAL A 169 7.83 8.16 -3.53
N SER A 170 8.81 8.82 -2.95
CA SER A 170 9.75 8.17 -2.01
C SER A 170 9.09 7.94 -0.67
N PRO A 171 9.24 6.76 -0.07
CA PRO A 171 8.78 6.46 1.28
C PRO A 171 9.42 7.39 2.30
N LYS A 172 8.57 7.95 3.15
CA LYS A 172 8.96 8.74 4.32
C LYS A 172 8.00 8.43 5.45
N GLN A 173 8.51 8.19 6.63
CA GLN A 173 7.67 7.88 7.79
C GLN A 173 6.58 8.94 7.99
N GLY A 174 5.33 8.50 8.16
CA GLY A 174 4.17 9.37 8.32
C GLY A 174 3.63 10.00 7.05
N ARG A 175 4.22 9.70 5.88
CA ARG A 175 3.72 10.15 4.58
C ARG A 175 2.58 9.26 4.10
N VAL A 176 1.58 9.89 3.49
CA VAL A 176 0.52 9.23 2.73
C VAL A 176 0.56 9.67 1.28
N VAL A 177 0.39 8.75 0.36
CA VAL A 177 0.04 9.05 -1.02
C VAL A 177 -1.37 8.54 -1.31
N LEU A 178 -2.16 9.37 -1.99
CA LEU A 178 -3.54 9.09 -2.36
C LEU A 178 -3.69 9.31 -3.86
N PHE A 179 -4.20 8.33 -4.57
CA PHE A 179 -4.41 8.42 -6.01
C PHE A 179 -5.60 7.55 -6.46
N ASP A 180 -6.13 7.86 -7.63
CA ASP A 180 -7.21 7.09 -8.24
C ASP A 180 -6.71 5.70 -8.60
N GLY A 181 -7.36 4.65 -8.10
CA GLY A 181 -7.03 3.26 -8.34
C GLY A 181 -7.13 2.82 -9.82
N ILE A 182 -7.64 3.69 -10.71
CA ILE A 182 -7.61 3.48 -12.17
C ILE A 182 -6.19 3.56 -12.74
N HIS A 183 -5.23 4.19 -12.04
CA HIS A 183 -3.86 4.30 -12.49
C HIS A 183 -3.07 3.03 -12.22
N TRP A 184 -2.42 2.53 -13.24
CA TRP A 184 -1.39 1.51 -13.07
C TRP A 184 -0.30 2.05 -12.14
N HIS A 185 0.18 1.22 -11.25
CA HIS A 185 1.25 1.58 -10.33
C HIS A 185 2.13 0.38 -9.99
N THR A 186 3.30 0.66 -9.44
CA THR A 186 4.28 -0.35 -9.04
C THR A 186 5.19 0.19 -7.94
N ALA A 187 6.14 -0.62 -7.50
CA ALA A 187 7.19 -0.23 -6.57
C ALA A 187 8.58 -0.61 -7.08
N GLU A 188 9.57 0.16 -6.65
CA GLU A 188 10.97 -0.25 -6.66
C GLU A 188 11.25 -1.09 -5.42
N GLN A 189 12.06 -2.12 -5.57
CA GLN A 189 12.56 -2.86 -4.41
C GLN A 189 13.57 -2.00 -3.62
N PRO A 190 13.54 -2.05 -2.28
CA PRO A 190 14.53 -1.34 -1.48
C PRO A 190 15.90 -2.01 -1.57
N ASN A 191 16.97 -1.22 -1.60
CA ASN A 191 18.34 -1.73 -1.65
C ASN A 191 19.09 -1.56 -0.31
N HIS A 192 18.67 -0.58 0.50
CA HIS A 192 19.40 -0.25 1.75
C HIS A 192 18.53 -0.33 2.99
N ASN A 193 17.25 0.06 2.90
CA ASN A 193 16.36 0.15 4.05
C ASN A 193 15.16 -0.78 3.88
N LEU A 194 14.54 -1.17 4.98
CA LEU A 194 13.24 -1.84 4.92
C LEU A 194 12.22 -0.94 4.22
N ARG A 195 11.34 -1.53 3.44
CA ARG A 195 10.16 -0.84 2.91
C ARG A 195 8.91 -1.44 3.56
N CYS A 196 8.34 -0.72 4.52
CA CYS A 196 7.09 -1.10 5.17
C CYS A 196 5.99 -0.10 4.78
N ILE A 197 4.91 -0.61 4.22
CA ILE A 197 3.75 0.18 3.81
C ILE A 197 2.47 -0.41 4.33
N VAL A 198 1.45 0.45 4.45
CA VAL A 198 0.06 0.05 4.67
C VAL A 198 -0.76 0.56 3.50
N ASN A 199 -1.40 -0.35 2.79
CA ASN A 199 -2.25 -0.06 1.63
C ASN A 199 -3.72 -0.26 1.99
N TYR A 200 -4.55 0.73 1.63
CA TYR A 200 -6.00 0.63 1.69
C TYR A 200 -6.62 1.03 0.36
N ASP A 201 -7.55 0.22 -0.10
CA ASP A 201 -8.41 0.50 -1.24
C ASP A 201 -9.75 0.99 -0.72
N LEU A 202 -10.05 2.25 -1.02
CA LEU A 202 -11.18 2.97 -0.44
C LEU A 202 -12.14 3.44 -1.53
N ARG A 203 -13.45 3.43 -1.23
CA ARG A 203 -14.47 3.96 -2.13
C ARG A 203 -15.19 5.13 -1.48
N ASP A 204 -15.27 6.26 -2.20
CA ASP A 204 -16.02 7.45 -1.78
C ASP A 204 -17.51 7.22 -2.05
N LEU A 205 -18.31 7.00 -1.02
CA LEU A 205 -19.74 6.71 -1.13
C LEU A 205 -20.57 7.93 -1.55
N SER A 206 -20.01 9.14 -1.49
CA SER A 206 -20.69 10.33 -2.00
C SER A 206 -20.67 10.44 -3.52
N LYS A 207 -19.88 9.62 -4.21
CA LYS A 207 -19.74 9.61 -5.66
C LYS A 207 -20.55 8.50 -6.30
N VAL A 208 -21.17 8.84 -7.43
CA VAL A 208 -21.85 7.85 -8.28
C VAL A 208 -20.81 7.21 -9.21
N TYR A 209 -20.69 5.89 -9.14
CA TYR A 209 -19.83 5.11 -10.02
C TYR A 209 -20.71 4.45 -11.10
N PRO A 210 -20.67 4.91 -12.37
CA PRO A 210 -21.48 4.34 -13.43
C PRO A 210 -21.20 2.84 -13.62
N GLY A 211 -22.25 2.03 -13.56
CA GLY A 211 -22.15 0.57 -13.79
C GLY A 211 -21.89 -0.28 -12.55
N VAL A 212 -21.64 0.32 -11.40
CA VAL A 212 -21.54 -0.40 -10.11
C VAL A 212 -22.90 -0.37 -9.43
N ARG A 213 -23.55 -1.54 -9.28
CA ARG A 213 -24.71 -1.69 -8.37
C ARG A 213 -24.15 -1.85 -6.96
N ILE A 214 -24.54 -0.97 -6.07
CA ILE A 214 -24.28 -1.03 -4.61
C ILE A 214 -25.21 -2.09 -4.02
#